data_d9c621ea1fe9b566650ba5d46dd285d8
#
_entry.id   d9c621ea1fe9b566650ba5d46dd285d8
#
_cell.length_a   1.000
_cell.length_b   1.000
_cell.length_c   1.000
_cell.angle_alpha   90.00
_cell.angle_beta   90.00
_cell.angle_gamma   90.00
#
_symmetry.space_group_name_H-M   'P 1'
#
loop_
_entity.id
_entity.type
_entity.pdbx_description
1 polymer ?
#
loop_
_entity_poly.entity_id
_entity_poly.type
_entity_poly.pdbx_seq_one_letter_code
_entity_poly.pdbx_strand_id
1 'polypeptide(L)'
;FLVLAWTDKEAGLGKGLAFFIVEKNAVGLTVGEPIETMGLRGALTAAVQLEGCEASLLGGQPNDGYAQLQAILEYLKLSMASLSLGIGLACMEISTALGKSRQAFGKPIGLFEGVGAKLAVMFTHNDLSRLLTLRAAWSMEQREKESAVLTSCAKLFASEAVNTIADLAMQVHGGHGYLRGTQVERLYRDARFAVVAYGTSELQRAAIAKDCLDK
;
A
#
# COMPACT_ATOMS: atom_id res chain seq x y z
N PHE A 1 16.09 13.32 -4.05
CA PHE A 1 15.12 12.54 -4.84
C PHE A 1 15.82 11.33 -5.45
N LEU A 2 15.12 10.19 -5.50
CA LEU A 2 15.56 9.02 -6.22
C LEU A 2 14.80 8.96 -7.55
N VAL A 3 15.53 9.01 -8.66
CA VAL A 3 14.96 9.14 -10.01
C VAL A 3 15.41 7.96 -10.86
N LEU A 4 14.47 7.22 -11.43
CA LEU A 4 14.75 6.22 -12.47
C LEU A 4 14.70 6.91 -13.83
N ALA A 5 15.78 6.87 -14.59
CA ALA A 5 15.87 7.52 -15.88
C ALA A 5 16.55 6.63 -16.94
N TRP A 6 16.25 6.93 -18.19
CA TRP A 6 16.91 6.30 -19.32
C TRP A 6 18.34 6.82 -19.46
N THR A 7 19.28 5.89 -19.52
CA THR A 7 20.67 6.16 -19.96
C THR A 7 20.86 5.85 -21.43
N ASP A 8 20.14 4.82 -21.93
CA ASP A 8 20.12 4.42 -23.34
C ASP A 8 18.75 3.81 -23.67
N LYS A 9 17.94 4.52 -24.45
CA LYS A 9 16.60 4.06 -24.84
C LYS A 9 16.66 2.87 -25.82
N GLU A 10 17.72 2.79 -26.65
CA GLU A 10 17.85 1.73 -27.66
C GLU A 10 18.24 0.39 -27.02
N ALA A 11 18.92 0.42 -25.88
CA ALA A 11 19.26 -0.78 -25.11
C ALA A 11 18.06 -1.46 -24.42
N GLY A 12 16.88 -0.81 -24.41
CA GLY A 12 15.64 -1.32 -23.83
C GLY A 12 15.64 -1.36 -22.30
N LEU A 13 14.51 -1.77 -21.71
CA LEU A 13 14.27 -1.73 -20.26
C LEU A 13 15.34 -2.46 -19.43
N GLY A 14 15.84 -3.59 -19.93
CA GLY A 14 16.79 -4.42 -19.16
C GLY A 14 18.18 -3.84 -19.01
N LYS A 15 18.60 -2.95 -19.89
CA LYS A 15 19.98 -2.40 -19.93
C LYS A 15 20.04 -0.88 -20.12
N GLY A 16 18.92 -0.20 -20.34
CA GLY A 16 18.88 1.21 -20.66
C GLY A 16 18.45 2.10 -19.49
N LEU A 17 18.34 1.58 -18.28
CA LEU A 17 17.85 2.32 -17.12
C LEU A 17 18.92 2.38 -16.01
N ALA A 18 18.95 3.50 -15.29
CA ALA A 18 19.70 3.66 -14.07
C ALA A 18 18.94 4.52 -13.04
N PHE A 19 19.21 4.30 -11.77
CA PHE A 19 18.76 5.20 -10.71
C PHE A 19 19.76 6.29 -10.45
N PHE A 20 19.25 7.49 -10.26
CA PHE A 20 20.02 8.68 -9.93
C PHE A 20 19.51 9.31 -8.62
N ILE A 21 20.45 9.87 -7.87
CA ILE A 21 20.16 10.71 -6.71
C ILE A 21 20.25 12.16 -7.17
N VAL A 22 19.15 12.90 -7.02
CA VAL A 22 19.09 14.35 -7.26
C VAL A 22 18.93 15.04 -5.90
N GLU A 23 19.85 15.92 -5.57
CA GLU A 23 19.82 16.66 -4.31
C GLU A 23 18.64 17.65 -4.28
N LYS A 24 18.10 17.90 -3.08
CA LYS A 24 16.93 18.79 -2.92
C LYS A 24 17.13 20.19 -3.49
N ASN A 25 18.36 20.67 -3.48
CA ASN A 25 18.72 22.02 -3.91
C ASN A 25 19.42 22.03 -5.29
N ALA A 26 19.32 20.92 -6.06
CA ALA A 26 19.93 20.85 -7.39
C ALA A 26 19.34 21.94 -8.31
N VAL A 27 20.21 22.56 -9.08
CA VAL A 27 19.79 23.52 -10.13
C VAL A 27 18.94 22.77 -11.14
N GLY A 28 17.84 23.35 -11.57
CA GLY A 28 16.88 22.72 -12.52
C GLY A 28 15.87 21.77 -11.87
N LEU A 29 15.91 21.57 -10.55
CA LEU A 29 14.85 20.87 -9.81
C LEU A 29 13.79 21.87 -9.36
N THR A 30 12.54 21.63 -9.74
CA THR A 30 11.37 22.35 -9.25
C THR A 30 10.36 21.38 -8.65
N VAL A 31 9.93 21.67 -7.42
CA VAL A 31 8.87 20.93 -6.73
C VAL A 31 7.66 21.87 -6.64
N GLY A 32 6.55 21.43 -7.20
CA GLY A 32 5.29 22.17 -7.19
C GLY A 32 4.59 22.18 -5.84
N GLU A 33 3.45 22.86 -5.79
CA GLU A 33 2.59 22.87 -4.59
C GLU A 33 2.06 21.45 -4.30
N PRO A 34 1.82 21.11 -3.02
CA PRO A 34 1.22 19.84 -2.64
C PRO A 34 -0.16 19.63 -3.28
N ILE A 35 -0.35 18.46 -3.89
CA ILE A 35 -1.63 18.06 -4.48
C ILE A 35 -2.56 17.56 -3.36
N GLU A 36 -3.77 18.10 -3.31
CA GLU A 36 -4.80 17.60 -2.39
C GLU A 36 -5.24 16.19 -2.78
N THR A 37 -4.96 15.22 -1.93
CA THR A 37 -5.33 13.82 -2.13
C THR A 37 -6.58 13.44 -1.31
N MET A 38 -7.29 12.41 -1.74
CA MET A 38 -8.45 11.86 -1.03
C MET A 38 -8.09 11.39 0.38
N GLY A 39 -7.01 10.62 0.51
CA GLY A 39 -6.46 10.05 1.76
C GLY A 39 -4.95 10.17 1.80
N LEU A 40 -4.34 9.66 2.88
CA LEU A 40 -2.88 9.71 3.13
C LEU A 40 -2.29 11.11 2.93
N ARG A 41 -3.00 12.14 3.34
CA ARG A 41 -2.64 13.55 3.11
C ARG A 41 -1.30 13.94 3.73
N GLY A 42 -0.83 13.20 4.74
CA GLY A 42 0.51 13.37 5.32
C GLY A 42 1.66 12.90 4.43
N ALA A 43 1.38 12.14 3.37
CA ALA A 43 2.36 11.66 2.40
C ALA A 43 2.57 12.66 1.25
N LEU A 44 2.69 13.91 1.53
CA LEU A 44 2.83 15.06 0.63
C LEU A 44 3.21 14.66 -0.81
N THR A 45 2.25 14.76 -1.73
CA THR A 45 2.43 14.46 -3.15
C THR A 45 2.49 15.78 -3.92
N ALA A 46 3.48 15.95 -4.80
CA ALA A 46 3.62 17.14 -5.63
C ALA A 46 4.15 16.77 -7.01
N ALA A 47 3.96 17.65 -8.00
CA ALA A 47 4.64 17.54 -9.26
C ALA A 47 6.13 17.85 -9.07
N VAL A 48 7.00 17.08 -9.73
CA VAL A 48 8.45 17.30 -9.75
C VAL A 48 8.91 17.47 -11.18
N GLN A 49 9.60 18.57 -11.46
CA GLN A 49 10.17 18.89 -12.76
C GLN A 49 11.69 18.89 -12.64
N LEU A 50 12.34 18.24 -13.60
CA LEU A 50 13.80 18.08 -13.65
C LEU A 50 14.27 18.58 -15.02
N GLU A 51 15.04 19.67 -15.04
CA GLU A 51 15.58 20.27 -16.27
C GLU A 51 17.09 20.53 -16.09
N GLY A 52 17.92 19.71 -16.75
CA GLY A 52 19.36 19.88 -16.67
C GLY A 52 19.96 19.70 -15.28
N CYS A 53 19.32 18.91 -14.41
CA CYS A 53 19.80 18.69 -13.05
C CYS A 53 21.06 17.83 -13.02
N GLU A 54 22.04 18.25 -12.23
CA GLU A 54 23.14 17.36 -11.84
C GLU A 54 22.62 16.26 -10.94
N ALA A 55 23.07 15.02 -11.21
CA ALA A 55 22.65 13.86 -10.49
C ALA A 55 23.80 12.86 -10.28
N SER A 56 23.80 12.17 -9.15
CA SER A 56 24.75 11.10 -8.86
C SER A 56 24.15 9.75 -9.21
N LEU A 57 24.89 8.89 -9.89
CA LEU A 57 24.47 7.53 -10.18
C LEU A 57 24.33 6.73 -8.87
N LEU A 58 23.19 6.07 -8.67
CA LEU A 58 23.00 5.16 -7.56
C LEU A 58 23.60 3.79 -7.91
N GLY A 59 24.60 3.36 -7.10
CA GLY A 59 25.34 2.13 -7.37
C GLY A 59 26.42 2.31 -8.44
N GLY A 60 27.34 1.39 -8.51
CA GLY A 60 28.55 1.55 -9.29
C GLY A 60 28.44 1.32 -10.79
N GLN A 61 27.32 0.80 -11.30
CA GLN A 61 27.18 0.41 -12.71
C GLN A 61 25.98 1.14 -13.36
N PRO A 62 26.20 1.87 -14.46
CA PRO A 62 25.10 2.30 -15.30
C PRO A 62 24.40 1.05 -15.89
N ASN A 63 23.07 1.09 -16.02
CA ASN A 63 22.25 0.06 -16.64
C ASN A 63 21.73 -1.09 -15.74
N ASP A 64 21.98 -1.03 -14.42
CA ASP A 64 21.37 -1.97 -13.46
C ASP A 64 20.00 -1.51 -12.93
N GLY A 65 19.48 -0.37 -13.43
CA GLY A 65 18.28 0.26 -12.90
C GLY A 65 17.04 -0.62 -12.95
N TYR A 66 16.91 -1.49 -13.93
CA TYR A 66 15.77 -2.41 -13.99
C TYR A 66 15.79 -3.46 -12.89
N ALA A 67 16.96 -4.06 -12.63
CA ALA A 67 17.13 -5.03 -11.54
C ALA A 67 16.92 -4.37 -10.16
N GLN A 68 17.45 -3.16 -9.98
CA GLN A 68 17.24 -2.35 -8.77
C GLN A 68 15.77 -2.00 -8.58
N LEU A 69 15.06 -1.61 -9.66
CA LEU A 69 13.61 -1.34 -9.62
C LEU A 69 12.83 -2.56 -9.16
N GLN A 70 13.13 -3.73 -9.68
CA GLN A 70 12.49 -4.99 -9.29
C GLN A 70 12.63 -5.23 -7.78
N ALA A 71 13.84 -5.11 -7.25
CA ALA A 71 14.11 -5.26 -5.82
C ALA A 71 13.37 -4.21 -4.98
N ILE A 72 13.38 -2.94 -5.38
CA ILE A 72 12.66 -1.86 -4.69
C ILE A 72 11.15 -2.13 -4.69
N LEU A 73 10.58 -2.60 -5.80
CA LEU A 73 9.16 -2.90 -5.89
C LEU A 73 8.71 -3.99 -4.92
N GLU A 74 9.54 -5.00 -4.62
CA GLU A 74 9.21 -6.01 -3.61
C GLU A 74 9.07 -5.38 -2.22
N TYR A 75 10.01 -4.51 -1.82
CA TYR A 75 9.92 -3.77 -0.55
C TYR A 75 8.70 -2.84 -0.51
N LEU A 76 8.39 -2.15 -1.61
CA LEU A 76 7.23 -1.26 -1.68
C LEU A 76 5.90 -2.02 -1.60
N LYS A 77 5.81 -3.20 -2.22
CA LYS A 77 4.63 -4.08 -2.09
C LYS A 77 4.44 -4.54 -0.65
N LEU A 78 5.52 -5.00 -0.01
CA LEU A 78 5.49 -5.43 1.39
C LEU A 78 5.11 -4.27 2.34
N SER A 79 5.66 -3.08 2.11
CA SER A 79 5.33 -1.86 2.86
C SER A 79 3.85 -1.50 2.71
N MET A 80 3.29 -1.65 1.50
CA MET A 80 1.87 -1.39 1.26
C MET A 80 0.97 -2.42 1.95
N ALA A 81 1.35 -3.70 1.96
CA ALA A 81 0.65 -4.74 2.71
C ALA A 81 0.65 -4.42 4.22
N SER A 82 1.79 -3.99 4.75
CA SER A 82 1.94 -3.60 6.16
C SER A 82 1.12 -2.36 6.52
N LEU A 83 1.10 -1.34 5.65
CA LEU A 83 0.24 -0.16 5.82
C LEU A 83 -1.24 -0.54 5.85
N SER A 84 -1.65 -1.41 4.91
CA SER A 84 -3.02 -1.92 4.83
C SER A 84 -3.42 -2.63 6.12
N LEU A 85 -2.54 -3.48 6.64
CA LEU A 85 -2.74 -4.17 7.92
C LEU A 85 -2.91 -3.18 9.07
N GLY A 86 -2.07 -2.13 9.14
CA GLY A 86 -2.17 -1.10 10.19
C GLY A 86 -3.50 -0.33 10.13
N ILE A 87 -3.97 0.05 8.95
CA ILE A 87 -5.28 0.69 8.76
C ILE A 87 -6.40 -0.27 9.18
N GLY A 88 -6.32 -1.54 8.75
CA GLY A 88 -7.31 -2.56 9.09
C GLY A 88 -7.41 -2.82 10.59
N LEU A 89 -6.29 -2.87 11.31
CA LEU A 89 -6.25 -3.00 12.77
C LEU A 89 -6.90 -1.78 13.45
N ALA A 90 -6.58 -0.58 13.01
CA ALA A 90 -7.20 0.65 13.54
C ALA A 90 -8.73 0.65 13.33
N CYS A 91 -9.21 0.24 12.15
CA CYS A 91 -10.65 0.08 11.88
C CYS A 91 -11.30 -0.94 12.83
N MET A 92 -10.62 -2.06 13.08
CA MET A 92 -11.11 -3.10 13.98
C MET A 92 -11.20 -2.61 15.43
N GLU A 93 -10.17 -1.91 15.91
CA GLU A 93 -10.11 -1.37 17.27
C GLU A 93 -11.25 -0.39 17.55
N ILE A 94 -11.42 0.63 16.69
CA ILE A 94 -12.48 1.64 16.88
C ILE A 94 -13.88 1.04 16.74
N SER A 95 -14.07 0.07 15.84
CA SER A 95 -15.37 -0.58 15.65
C SER A 95 -15.71 -1.51 16.82
N THR A 96 -14.73 -2.21 17.37
CA THR A 96 -14.90 -3.05 18.56
C THR A 96 -15.19 -2.21 19.79
N ALA A 97 -14.48 -1.08 19.99
CA ALA A 97 -14.74 -0.16 21.08
C ALA A 97 -16.15 0.41 21.02
N LEU A 98 -16.60 0.83 19.84
CA LEU A 98 -17.97 1.30 19.62
C LEU A 98 -18.99 0.20 19.88
N GLY A 99 -18.73 -1.01 19.38
CA GLY A 99 -19.60 -2.18 19.57
C GLY A 99 -19.86 -2.50 21.06
N LYS A 100 -18.84 -2.30 21.90
CA LYS A 100 -18.93 -2.51 23.36
C LYS A 100 -19.62 -1.36 24.09
N SER A 101 -19.41 -0.11 23.67
CA SER A 101 -19.84 1.08 24.42
C SER A 101 -21.23 1.59 24.01
N ARG A 102 -21.55 1.57 22.71
CA ARG A 102 -22.81 2.12 22.20
C ARG A 102 -24.00 1.21 22.53
N GLN A 103 -25.01 1.79 23.14
CA GLN A 103 -26.26 1.09 23.48
C GLN A 103 -27.35 1.37 22.45
N ALA A 104 -28.08 0.31 22.07
CA ALA A 104 -29.30 0.41 21.30
C ALA A 104 -30.25 -0.73 21.70
N PHE A 105 -31.54 -0.47 21.76
CA PHE A 105 -32.55 -1.46 22.16
C PHE A 105 -32.20 -2.25 23.43
N GLY A 106 -31.64 -1.54 24.43
CA GLY A 106 -31.36 -2.09 25.77
C GLY A 106 -30.09 -2.92 25.91
N LYS A 107 -29.22 -3.00 24.86
CA LYS A 107 -27.95 -3.72 24.94
C LYS A 107 -26.86 -3.10 24.07
N PRO A 108 -25.55 -3.42 24.31
CA PRO A 108 -24.47 -3.00 23.44
C PRO A 108 -24.69 -3.46 21.98
N ILE A 109 -24.37 -2.57 21.03
CA ILE A 109 -24.64 -2.87 19.60
C ILE A 109 -23.81 -4.08 19.10
N GLY A 110 -22.68 -4.38 19.67
CA GLY A 110 -21.84 -5.53 19.33
C GLY A 110 -22.53 -6.88 19.62
N LEU A 111 -23.58 -6.91 20.45
CA LEU A 111 -24.39 -8.11 20.74
C LEU A 111 -25.48 -8.37 19.70
N PHE A 112 -25.64 -7.50 18.71
CA PHE A 112 -26.48 -7.78 17.56
C PHE A 112 -25.71 -8.60 16.53
N GLU A 113 -26.31 -9.68 16.05
CA GLU A 113 -25.68 -10.61 15.10
C GLU A 113 -25.13 -9.89 13.85
N GLY A 114 -25.87 -8.93 13.30
CA GLY A 114 -25.44 -8.16 12.13
C GLY A 114 -24.20 -7.29 12.37
N VAL A 115 -23.94 -6.83 13.60
CA VAL A 115 -22.70 -6.14 13.98
C VAL A 115 -21.58 -7.13 14.26
N GLY A 116 -21.88 -8.20 15.03
CA GLY A 116 -20.93 -9.25 15.35
C GLY A 116 -20.35 -9.92 14.11
N ALA A 117 -21.19 -10.22 13.11
CA ALA A 117 -20.75 -10.79 11.83
C ALA A 117 -19.76 -9.87 11.09
N LYS A 118 -19.98 -8.55 11.08
CA LYS A 118 -19.05 -7.58 10.47
C LYS A 118 -17.69 -7.59 11.18
N LEU A 119 -17.69 -7.59 12.51
CA LEU A 119 -16.47 -7.66 13.31
C LEU A 119 -15.70 -8.97 13.06
N ALA A 120 -16.40 -10.10 12.91
CA ALA A 120 -15.78 -11.39 12.60
C ALA A 120 -15.09 -11.38 11.22
N VAL A 121 -15.74 -10.82 10.18
CA VAL A 121 -15.15 -10.66 8.85
C VAL A 121 -13.92 -9.74 8.89
N MET A 122 -14.00 -8.60 9.58
CA MET A 122 -12.88 -7.68 9.75
C MET A 122 -11.70 -8.36 10.43
N PHE A 123 -11.94 -9.11 11.49
CA PHE A 123 -10.91 -9.87 12.20
C PHE A 123 -10.23 -10.89 11.27
N THR A 124 -11.02 -11.71 10.58
CA THR A 124 -10.50 -12.76 9.68
C THR A 124 -9.65 -12.15 8.55
N HIS A 125 -10.11 -11.07 7.91
CA HIS A 125 -9.35 -10.39 6.88
C HIS A 125 -8.04 -9.77 7.40
N ASN A 126 -8.05 -9.20 8.60
CA ASN A 126 -6.82 -8.69 9.23
C ASN A 126 -5.83 -9.81 9.51
N ASP A 127 -6.29 -10.95 10.05
CA ASP A 127 -5.40 -12.07 10.40
C ASP A 127 -4.79 -12.72 9.13
N LEU A 128 -5.59 -12.93 8.10
CA LEU A 128 -5.10 -13.42 6.80
C LEU A 128 -4.10 -12.43 6.17
N SER A 129 -4.37 -11.13 6.21
CA SER A 129 -3.44 -10.09 5.73
C SER A 129 -2.12 -10.15 6.50
N ARG A 130 -2.18 -10.33 7.83
CA ARG A 130 -1.01 -10.44 8.69
C ARG A 130 -0.16 -11.65 8.35
N LEU A 131 -0.78 -12.82 8.21
CA LEU A 131 -0.09 -14.07 7.90
C LEU A 131 0.61 -14.00 6.53
N LEU A 132 -0.07 -13.49 5.49
CA LEU A 132 0.52 -13.31 4.17
C LEU A 132 1.67 -12.30 4.18
N THR A 133 1.51 -11.18 4.90
CA THR A 133 2.56 -10.15 5.02
C THR A 133 3.79 -10.70 5.73
N LEU A 134 3.63 -11.44 6.84
CA LEU A 134 4.72 -12.08 7.56
C LEU A 134 5.40 -13.17 6.72
N ARG A 135 4.64 -13.98 5.98
CA ARG A 135 5.20 -15.00 5.08
C ARG A 135 6.03 -14.37 3.97
N ALA A 136 5.54 -13.26 3.38
CA ALA A 136 6.28 -12.54 2.35
C ALA A 136 7.56 -11.90 2.91
N ALA A 137 7.49 -11.27 4.10
CA ALA A 137 8.65 -10.68 4.76
C ALA A 137 9.72 -11.72 5.07
N TRP A 138 9.33 -12.85 5.62
CA TRP A 138 10.23 -13.96 5.92
C TRP A 138 10.89 -14.51 4.66
N SER A 139 10.13 -14.70 3.58
CA SER A 139 10.63 -15.16 2.29
C SER A 139 11.69 -14.22 1.70
N MET A 140 11.47 -12.90 1.80
CA MET A 140 12.45 -11.90 1.38
C MET A 140 13.74 -11.98 2.24
N GLU A 141 13.62 -12.13 3.55
CA GLU A 141 14.76 -12.27 4.46
C GLU A 141 15.58 -13.51 4.15
N GLN A 142 14.92 -14.64 3.87
CA GLN A 142 15.57 -15.90 3.49
C GLN A 142 16.05 -15.91 2.02
N ARG A 143 15.79 -14.86 1.25
CA ARG A 143 16.11 -14.77 -0.18
C ARG A 143 15.56 -15.93 -1.00
N GLU A 144 14.33 -16.37 -0.67
CA GLU A 144 13.64 -17.43 -1.41
C GLU A 144 13.32 -16.97 -2.83
N LYS A 145 13.34 -17.89 -3.80
CA LYS A 145 12.98 -17.60 -5.20
C LYS A 145 11.53 -17.11 -5.36
N GLU A 146 10.68 -17.47 -4.41
CA GLU A 146 9.26 -17.15 -4.39
C GLU A 146 8.94 -15.79 -3.77
N SER A 147 9.94 -15.02 -3.28
CA SER A 147 9.73 -13.75 -2.59
C SER A 147 8.91 -12.75 -3.42
N ALA A 148 9.18 -12.64 -4.72
CA ALA A 148 8.50 -11.73 -5.62
C ALA A 148 7.01 -12.04 -5.80
N VAL A 149 6.63 -13.33 -5.88
CA VAL A 149 5.22 -13.74 -5.97
C VAL A 149 4.53 -13.62 -4.62
N LEU A 150 5.20 -13.96 -3.52
CA LEU A 150 4.64 -13.86 -2.18
C LEU A 150 4.40 -12.40 -1.76
N THR A 151 5.29 -11.46 -2.12
CA THR A 151 5.04 -10.02 -1.90
C THR A 151 3.87 -9.52 -2.74
N SER A 152 3.69 -10.03 -3.96
CA SER A 152 2.53 -9.72 -4.80
C SER A 152 1.23 -10.26 -4.19
N CYS A 153 1.24 -11.50 -3.68
CA CYS A 153 0.09 -12.09 -2.97
C CYS A 153 -0.28 -11.29 -1.71
N ALA A 154 0.73 -10.95 -0.89
CA ALA A 154 0.52 -10.18 0.33
C ALA A 154 -0.07 -8.78 0.02
N LYS A 155 0.51 -8.07 -0.96
CA LYS A 155 0.01 -6.76 -1.40
C LYS A 155 -1.40 -6.85 -1.95
N LEU A 156 -1.67 -7.79 -2.84
CA LEU A 156 -2.99 -7.98 -3.43
C LEU A 156 -4.06 -8.20 -2.35
N PHE A 157 -3.86 -9.23 -1.53
CA PHE A 157 -4.85 -9.59 -0.51
C PHE A 157 -5.04 -8.46 0.51
N ALA A 158 -3.96 -7.96 1.12
CA ALA A 158 -4.04 -6.95 2.18
C ALA A 158 -4.68 -5.64 1.68
N SER A 159 -4.35 -5.20 0.45
CA SER A 159 -4.92 -3.97 -0.12
C SER A 159 -6.40 -4.08 -0.46
N GLU A 160 -6.90 -5.24 -0.85
CA GLU A 160 -8.32 -5.45 -1.09
C GLU A 160 -9.08 -5.67 0.22
N ALA A 161 -8.50 -6.46 1.13
CA ALA A 161 -9.07 -6.72 2.45
C ALA A 161 -9.27 -5.42 3.25
N VAL A 162 -8.30 -4.50 3.25
CA VAL A 162 -8.42 -3.25 4.01
C VAL A 162 -9.55 -2.37 3.51
N ASN A 163 -9.85 -2.37 2.21
CA ASN A 163 -11.01 -1.64 1.68
C ASN A 163 -12.32 -2.26 2.18
N THR A 164 -12.43 -3.58 2.21
CA THR A 164 -13.58 -4.29 2.79
C THR A 164 -13.70 -4.01 4.29
N ILE A 165 -12.59 -4.05 5.03
CA ILE A 165 -12.56 -3.78 6.47
C ILE A 165 -13.01 -2.34 6.75
N ALA A 166 -12.51 -1.36 6.01
CA ALA A 166 -12.87 0.05 6.18
C ALA A 166 -14.35 0.32 5.87
N ASP A 167 -14.91 -0.34 4.85
CA ASP A 167 -16.32 -0.28 4.52
C ASP A 167 -17.20 -0.86 5.64
N LEU A 168 -16.84 -2.03 6.15
CA LEU A 168 -17.54 -2.65 7.28
C LEU A 168 -17.44 -1.80 8.56
N ALA A 169 -16.27 -1.19 8.81
CA ALA A 169 -16.08 -0.27 9.93
C ALA A 169 -16.99 0.97 9.79
N MET A 170 -17.05 1.56 8.60
CA MET A 170 -17.96 2.66 8.30
C MET A 170 -19.41 2.26 8.59
N GLN A 171 -19.84 1.08 8.15
CA GLN A 171 -21.17 0.56 8.38
C GLN A 171 -21.47 0.32 9.87
N VAL A 172 -20.51 -0.17 10.67
CA VAL A 172 -20.65 -0.32 12.14
C VAL A 172 -20.86 1.03 12.81
N HIS A 173 -20.18 2.09 12.34
CA HIS A 173 -20.32 3.45 12.88
C HIS A 173 -21.61 4.14 12.43
N GLY A 174 -22.28 3.64 11.38
CA GLY A 174 -23.53 4.17 10.84
C GLY A 174 -23.39 5.63 10.42
N GLY A 175 -24.46 6.43 10.56
CA GLY A 175 -24.47 7.83 10.14
C GLY A 175 -23.39 8.69 10.80
N HIS A 176 -22.95 8.35 12.03
CA HIS A 176 -21.86 9.06 12.68
C HIS A 176 -20.51 8.84 11.95
N GLY A 177 -20.29 7.65 11.41
CA GLY A 177 -19.09 7.35 10.62
C GLY A 177 -19.00 8.18 9.33
N TYR A 178 -20.14 8.56 8.76
CA TYR A 178 -20.21 9.36 7.53
C TYR A 178 -19.88 10.85 7.73
N LEU A 179 -19.74 11.29 8.99
CA LEU A 179 -19.39 12.68 9.30
C LEU A 179 -17.92 12.94 9.04
N ARG A 180 -17.62 14.02 8.30
CA ARG A 180 -16.25 14.46 8.04
C ARG A 180 -15.52 14.76 9.35
N GLY A 181 -14.28 14.28 9.43
CA GLY A 181 -13.41 14.48 10.59
C GLY A 181 -13.49 13.36 11.63
N THR A 182 -14.32 12.34 11.43
CA THR A 182 -14.28 11.13 12.26
C THR A 182 -13.07 10.26 11.87
N GLN A 183 -12.58 9.46 12.82
CA GLN A 183 -11.44 8.60 12.57
C GLN A 183 -11.75 7.54 11.51
N VAL A 184 -12.94 6.95 11.54
CA VAL A 184 -13.34 5.91 10.58
C VAL A 184 -13.46 6.47 9.16
N GLU A 185 -13.96 7.68 8.99
CA GLU A 185 -14.04 8.37 7.69
C GLU A 185 -12.65 8.57 7.08
N ARG A 186 -11.68 9.02 7.91
CA ARG A 186 -10.29 9.15 7.49
C ARG A 186 -9.69 7.81 7.09
N LEU A 187 -9.83 6.77 7.90
CA LEU A 187 -9.31 5.43 7.61
C LEU A 187 -9.91 4.85 6.32
N TYR A 188 -11.20 5.11 6.06
CA TYR A 188 -11.85 4.69 4.82
C TYR A 188 -11.21 5.32 3.57
N ARG A 189 -10.93 6.63 3.63
CA ARG A 189 -10.24 7.34 2.54
C ARG A 189 -8.78 6.88 2.37
N ASP A 190 -8.09 6.68 3.48
CA ASP A 190 -6.70 6.22 3.49
C ASP A 190 -6.56 4.81 2.92
N ALA A 191 -7.50 3.91 3.22
CA ALA A 191 -7.53 2.53 2.73
C ALA A 191 -7.59 2.45 1.19
N ARG A 192 -8.25 3.41 0.54
CA ARG A 192 -8.45 3.39 -0.92
C ARG A 192 -7.13 3.45 -1.70
N PHE A 193 -6.11 4.10 -1.17
CA PHE A 193 -4.81 4.22 -1.81
C PHE A 193 -4.12 2.87 -2.01
N ALA A 194 -4.34 1.91 -1.11
CA ALA A 194 -3.62 0.65 -1.07
C ALA A 194 -3.76 -0.18 -2.37
N VAL A 195 -4.92 -0.17 -3.02
CA VAL A 195 -5.15 -0.95 -4.26
C VAL A 195 -4.54 -0.31 -5.50
N VAL A 196 -4.20 0.98 -5.43
CA VAL A 196 -3.67 1.76 -6.58
C VAL A 196 -2.15 1.82 -6.54
N ALA A 197 -1.56 2.00 -5.36
CA ALA A 197 -0.12 2.25 -5.20
C ALA A 197 0.74 1.01 -5.47
N TYR A 198 1.96 1.26 -5.95
CA TYR A 198 3.04 0.28 -6.17
C TYR A 198 2.63 -0.95 -6.99
N GLY A 199 1.86 -0.68 -8.04
CA GLY A 199 1.24 -1.67 -8.91
C GLY A 199 -0.17 -2.03 -8.47
N THR A 200 -1.12 -1.82 -9.37
CA THR A 200 -2.55 -2.07 -9.10
C THR A 200 -2.84 -3.54 -8.79
N SER A 201 -4.03 -3.84 -8.28
CA SER A 201 -4.48 -5.21 -8.04
C SER A 201 -4.41 -6.08 -9.30
N GLU A 202 -4.70 -5.50 -10.48
CA GLU A 202 -4.63 -6.18 -11.76
C GLU A 202 -3.18 -6.58 -12.11
N LEU A 203 -2.22 -5.68 -11.87
CA LEU A 203 -0.79 -5.98 -12.07
C LEU A 203 -0.30 -7.08 -11.12
N GLN A 204 -0.76 -7.07 -9.86
CA GLN A 204 -0.41 -8.16 -8.93
C GLN A 204 -0.99 -9.50 -9.40
N ARG A 205 -2.24 -9.53 -9.86
CA ARG A 205 -2.86 -10.75 -10.42
C ARG A 205 -2.11 -11.26 -11.63
N ALA A 206 -1.69 -10.36 -12.53
CA ALA A 206 -0.91 -10.75 -13.71
C ALA A 206 0.46 -11.34 -13.31
N ALA A 207 1.15 -10.74 -12.34
CA ALA A 207 2.43 -11.24 -11.83
C ALA A 207 2.30 -12.63 -11.19
N ILE A 208 1.26 -12.84 -10.37
CA ILE A 208 0.97 -14.14 -9.73
C ILE A 208 0.62 -15.19 -10.79
N ALA A 209 -0.26 -14.85 -11.76
CA ALA A 209 -0.66 -15.76 -12.82
C ALA A 209 0.53 -16.20 -13.67
N LYS A 210 1.44 -15.28 -13.99
CA LYS A 210 2.67 -15.60 -14.71
C LYS A 210 3.53 -16.60 -13.94
N ASP A 211 3.77 -16.39 -12.64
CA ASP A 211 4.56 -17.33 -11.82
C ASP A 211 3.92 -18.73 -11.77
N CYS A 212 2.58 -18.80 -11.72
CA CYS A 212 1.86 -20.09 -11.74
C CYS A 212 1.98 -20.84 -13.07
N LEU A 213 2.10 -20.11 -14.20
CA LEU A 213 2.18 -20.70 -15.54
C LEU A 213 3.60 -21.03 -15.96
N ASP A 214 4.60 -20.36 -15.39
CA ASP A 214 6.02 -20.57 -15.69
C ASP A 214 6.62 -21.75 -14.87
N LYS A 215 5.86 -22.38 -13.95
CA LYS A 215 6.20 -23.59 -13.18
C LYS A 215 5.72 -24.85 -13.88
#